data_b95a9ef9a55c966acc7b8df8fe1e303a
#
_entry.id   b95a9ef9a55c966acc7b8df8fe1e303a
#
_cell.length_a   1.000
_cell.length_b   1.000
_cell.length_c   1.000
_cell.angle_alpha   90.00
_cell.angle_beta   90.00
_cell.angle_gamma   90.00
#
_symmetry.space_group_name_H-M   'P 1'
#
loop_
_entity.id
_entity.type
_entity.pdbx_description
1 polymer ?
#
loop_
_entity_poly.entity_id
_entity_poly.type
_entity_poly.pdbx_seq_one_letter_code
_entity_poly.pdbx_strand_id
1 'polypeptide(L)'
;MTHSRTAYDLSESQVTTPEPVVSLFWQLTKQYRDRLRSVLDMGAGDSRFARGGFFDRYVGVEIDGKRVGVSKPPANGEMIYGCVFQHEGGDYDACIGNPPYARHHDIQSQWKERTVARLERELAVPLDKHCNLYIYFFCLGLLKTCRDGLVALVIPYEWVSRPSAKALREYIQRQRWNVAVYRFQMPIFKGVMTTASISIVDKARRDGRWRYYDITPGYQVVTRQGIADSKQGVLAYAERGKIWALRGLSPGSQKVFTLSEGQRIRAGLSKRDVVPCVTTLRNLPPSLRTLSRVAFMKYFVQAGQKCWLIRSHEMQRSSALNAYLEAVPEKERQTYTCRNQTPWFRYLPHPVPQILFSSGFTKFGPKVLVNFAGAHAVGSVWGIHAKNKLPLRRLQAHLLEINFEEQVVAHAKTLKKVEVKQLNAVLNGFVEQERKNGRKGSR
;
A
#
# COMPACT_ATOMS: atom_id res chain seq x y z
N MET A 1 -21.00 34.59 1.82
CA MET A 1 -21.16 33.14 1.58
C MET A 1 -19.78 32.51 1.75
N THR A 2 -19.50 31.96 2.92
CA THR A 2 -18.22 31.33 3.26
C THR A 2 -18.17 29.97 2.56
N HIS A 3 -17.30 29.82 1.56
CA HIS A 3 -16.98 28.52 1.00
C HIS A 3 -16.50 27.58 2.11
N SER A 4 -17.33 26.66 2.52
CA SER A 4 -16.94 25.56 3.40
C SER A 4 -15.82 24.80 2.69
N ARG A 5 -14.58 24.95 3.19
CA ARG A 5 -13.45 24.14 2.72
C ARG A 5 -13.80 22.68 2.96
N THR A 6 -13.89 21.90 1.87
CA THR A 6 -14.12 20.46 1.95
C THR A 6 -13.01 19.80 2.79
N ALA A 7 -13.34 18.77 3.55
CA ALA A 7 -12.44 18.09 4.48
C ALA A 7 -11.23 17.39 3.79
N TYR A 8 -11.26 17.28 2.48
CA TYR A 8 -10.22 16.67 1.62
C TYR A 8 -10.30 17.24 0.21
N ASP A 9 -9.20 17.17 -0.53
CA ASP A 9 -9.18 17.60 -1.93
C ASP A 9 -10.00 16.64 -2.79
N LEU A 10 -11.03 17.16 -3.40
CA LEU A 10 -11.95 16.41 -4.25
C LEU A 10 -11.40 16.17 -5.66
N SER A 11 -10.49 17.05 -6.14
CA SER A 11 -10.09 17.08 -7.54
C SER A 11 -9.40 15.80 -8.05
N GLU A 12 -8.60 15.15 -7.18
CA GLU A 12 -7.85 13.93 -7.54
C GLU A 12 -8.51 12.63 -7.06
N SER A 13 -9.51 12.70 -6.18
CA SER A 13 -10.09 11.52 -5.52
C SER A 13 -11.45 11.09 -6.05
N GLN A 14 -12.06 11.88 -6.92
CA GLN A 14 -13.39 11.63 -7.50
C GLN A 14 -13.31 10.83 -8.78
N VAL A 15 -13.44 9.53 -8.69
CA VAL A 15 -13.41 8.62 -9.84
C VAL A 15 -14.78 8.03 -10.08
N THR A 16 -15.26 8.21 -11.31
CA THR A 16 -16.55 7.66 -11.75
C THR A 16 -16.47 6.15 -11.97
N THR A 17 -17.35 5.38 -11.32
CA THR A 17 -17.39 3.91 -11.47
C THR A 17 -17.97 3.52 -12.83
N PRO A 18 -17.27 2.69 -13.64
CA PRO A 18 -17.81 2.22 -14.92
C PRO A 18 -19.09 1.39 -14.75
N GLU A 19 -20.04 1.55 -15.70
CA GLU A 19 -21.31 0.80 -15.67
C GLU A 19 -21.16 -0.73 -15.57
N PRO A 20 -20.21 -1.40 -16.25
CA PRO A 20 -20.01 -2.84 -16.07
C PRO A 20 -19.62 -3.21 -14.64
N VAL A 21 -18.91 -2.32 -13.93
CA VAL A 21 -18.54 -2.54 -12.51
C VAL A 21 -19.78 -2.39 -11.63
N VAL A 22 -20.64 -1.43 -11.88
CA VAL A 22 -21.91 -1.26 -11.15
C VAL A 22 -22.83 -2.46 -11.36
N SER A 23 -22.97 -2.94 -12.60
CA SER A 23 -23.77 -4.14 -12.92
C SER A 23 -23.24 -5.37 -12.20
N LEU A 24 -21.93 -5.62 -12.25
CA LEU A 24 -21.31 -6.73 -11.54
C LEU A 24 -21.44 -6.58 -10.01
N PHE A 25 -21.30 -5.37 -9.49
CA PHE A 25 -21.48 -5.07 -8.08
C PHE A 25 -22.87 -5.53 -7.57
N TRP A 26 -23.92 -5.20 -8.28
CA TRP A 26 -25.28 -5.62 -7.91
C TRP A 26 -25.51 -7.11 -8.12
N GLN A 27 -24.98 -7.70 -9.17
CA GLN A 27 -25.01 -9.15 -9.39
C GLN A 27 -24.37 -9.92 -8.23
N LEU A 28 -23.22 -9.44 -7.73
CA LEU A 28 -22.55 -10.03 -6.58
C LEU A 28 -23.32 -9.79 -5.27
N THR A 29 -23.84 -8.59 -5.06
CA THR A 29 -24.58 -8.22 -3.85
C THR A 29 -25.87 -9.05 -3.74
N LYS A 30 -26.54 -9.33 -4.85
CA LYS A 30 -27.76 -10.17 -4.91
C LYS A 30 -27.54 -11.61 -4.40
N GLN A 31 -26.30 -12.12 -4.43
CA GLN A 31 -25.98 -13.45 -3.88
C GLN A 31 -26.10 -13.53 -2.35
N TYR A 32 -26.17 -12.37 -1.68
CA TYR A 32 -26.25 -12.27 -0.22
C TYR A 32 -27.65 -11.91 0.28
N ARG A 33 -28.44 -11.19 -0.50
CA ARG A 33 -29.80 -10.75 -0.18
C ARG A 33 -30.65 -10.73 -1.44
N ASP A 34 -31.88 -11.20 -1.33
CA ASP A 34 -32.85 -11.16 -2.42
C ASP A 34 -33.51 -9.76 -2.56
N ARG A 35 -33.61 -9.05 -1.42
CA ARG A 35 -34.20 -7.71 -1.32
C ARG A 35 -33.50 -6.89 -0.25
N LEU A 36 -33.36 -5.61 -0.47
CA LEU A 36 -32.87 -4.61 0.47
C LEU A 36 -33.98 -3.58 0.70
N ARG A 37 -34.44 -3.37 1.93
CA ARG A 37 -35.44 -2.34 2.23
C ARG A 37 -34.84 -0.95 2.11
N SER A 38 -33.61 -0.75 2.61
CA SER A 38 -32.94 0.54 2.57
C SER A 38 -31.46 0.43 2.26
N VAL A 39 -30.99 1.34 1.43
CA VAL A 39 -29.58 1.40 1.00
C VAL A 39 -29.03 2.80 1.22
N LEU A 40 -27.86 2.90 1.84
CA LEU A 40 -27.07 4.14 1.92
C LEU A 40 -25.89 4.06 0.95
N ASP A 41 -25.85 4.96 -0.03
CA ASP A 41 -24.71 5.15 -0.94
C ASP A 41 -23.79 6.26 -0.41
N MET A 42 -22.61 5.87 0.02
CA MET A 42 -21.67 6.74 0.72
C MET A 42 -20.67 7.37 -0.26
N GLY A 43 -20.87 8.65 -0.59
CA GLY A 43 -20.15 9.33 -1.66
C GLY A 43 -20.77 8.98 -3.01
N ALA A 44 -22.09 9.20 -3.10
CA ALA A 44 -22.97 8.69 -4.16
C ALA A 44 -22.63 9.23 -5.57
N GLY A 45 -21.87 10.31 -5.65
CA GLY A 45 -21.49 10.92 -6.91
C GLY A 45 -22.72 11.35 -7.73
N ASP A 46 -22.87 10.78 -8.91
CA ASP A 46 -24.02 10.99 -9.80
C ASP A 46 -25.15 9.97 -9.61
N SER A 47 -25.21 9.33 -8.46
CA SER A 47 -26.18 8.28 -8.08
C SER A 47 -26.17 7.02 -8.96
N ARG A 48 -25.04 6.71 -9.61
CA ARG A 48 -25.00 5.57 -10.54
C ARG A 48 -25.16 4.20 -9.88
N PHE A 49 -24.82 4.04 -8.60
CA PHE A 49 -25.10 2.82 -7.84
C PHE A 49 -26.60 2.61 -7.59
N ALA A 50 -27.43 3.63 -7.77
CA ALA A 50 -28.87 3.44 -7.76
C ALA A 50 -29.39 2.67 -8.98
N ARG A 51 -28.61 2.64 -10.09
CA ARG A 51 -29.02 1.98 -11.32
C ARG A 51 -28.87 0.47 -11.24
N GLY A 52 -29.93 -0.25 -11.51
CA GLY A 52 -29.96 -1.73 -11.46
C GLY A 52 -29.91 -2.32 -10.04
N GLY A 53 -30.04 -1.48 -9.00
CA GLY A 53 -30.17 -1.93 -7.61
C GLY A 53 -31.52 -2.56 -7.34
N PHE A 54 -31.60 -3.40 -6.33
CA PHE A 54 -32.82 -4.13 -5.88
C PHE A 54 -33.15 -3.73 -4.43
N PHE A 55 -33.67 -2.52 -4.26
CA PHE A 55 -33.98 -1.92 -2.96
C PHE A 55 -35.32 -1.18 -3.02
N ASP A 56 -35.91 -0.99 -1.82
CA ASP A 56 -37.16 -0.26 -1.67
C ASP A 56 -36.93 1.23 -1.48
N ARG A 57 -35.83 1.60 -0.79
CA ARG A 57 -35.41 3.00 -0.56
C ARG A 57 -33.92 3.17 -0.78
N TYR A 58 -33.56 4.20 -1.53
CA TYR A 58 -32.16 4.60 -1.74
C TYR A 58 -31.91 5.99 -1.12
N VAL A 59 -30.80 6.10 -0.39
CA VAL A 59 -30.29 7.37 0.15
C VAL A 59 -28.86 7.53 -0.32
N GLY A 60 -28.64 8.51 -1.22
CA GLY A 60 -27.31 8.90 -1.66
C GLY A 60 -26.84 10.14 -0.89
N VAL A 61 -25.64 10.10 -0.32
CA VAL A 61 -25.02 11.27 0.32
C VAL A 61 -23.75 11.64 -0.43
N GLU A 62 -23.69 12.88 -0.90
CA GLU A 62 -22.57 13.41 -1.72
C GLU A 62 -22.18 14.81 -1.24
N ILE A 63 -20.87 15.03 -1.07
CA ILE A 63 -20.31 16.30 -0.61
C ILE A 63 -20.09 17.31 -1.74
N ASP A 64 -20.05 16.85 -2.99
CA ASP A 64 -19.91 17.71 -4.16
C ASP A 64 -21.28 18.12 -4.71
N GLY A 65 -21.65 19.38 -4.48
CA GLY A 65 -22.92 19.93 -4.96
C GLY A 65 -23.11 19.87 -6.48
N LYS A 66 -22.03 19.91 -7.27
CA LYS A 66 -22.11 19.77 -8.73
C LYS A 66 -22.58 18.36 -9.14
N ARG A 67 -22.08 17.35 -8.43
CA ARG A 67 -22.48 15.95 -8.65
C ARG A 67 -23.91 15.69 -8.20
N VAL A 68 -24.31 16.26 -7.07
CA VAL A 68 -25.72 16.20 -6.62
C VAL A 68 -26.65 16.84 -7.67
N GLY A 69 -26.27 18.00 -8.23
CA GLY A 69 -27.07 18.69 -9.24
C GLY A 69 -27.27 17.95 -10.55
N VAL A 70 -26.39 17.01 -10.91
CA VAL A 70 -26.50 16.17 -12.10
C VAL A 70 -26.94 14.73 -11.80
N SER A 71 -27.13 14.40 -10.53
CA SER A 71 -27.57 13.08 -10.11
C SER A 71 -29.01 12.78 -10.56
N LYS A 72 -29.28 11.50 -10.80
CA LYS A 72 -30.60 11.01 -11.21
C LYS A 72 -30.98 9.83 -10.31
N PRO A 73 -31.38 10.08 -9.06
CA PRO A 73 -31.84 9.01 -8.18
C PRO A 73 -33.15 8.42 -8.74
N PRO A 74 -33.47 7.16 -8.42
CA PRO A 74 -34.76 6.58 -8.79
C PRO A 74 -35.90 7.23 -8.02
N ALA A 75 -37.15 6.97 -8.41
CA ALA A 75 -38.35 7.56 -7.79
C ALA A 75 -38.47 7.22 -6.28
N ASN A 76 -37.90 6.09 -5.86
CA ASN A 76 -37.82 5.64 -4.46
C ASN A 76 -36.49 6.05 -3.78
N GLY A 77 -35.79 7.03 -4.31
CA GLY A 77 -34.48 7.48 -3.82
C GLY A 77 -34.38 8.97 -3.59
N GLU A 78 -33.51 9.36 -2.71
CA GLU A 78 -33.16 10.75 -2.42
C GLU A 78 -31.65 10.98 -2.48
N MET A 79 -31.24 12.20 -2.85
CA MET A 79 -29.85 12.66 -2.80
C MET A 79 -29.70 13.76 -1.76
N ILE A 80 -28.80 13.57 -0.82
CA ILE A 80 -28.49 14.50 0.25
C ILE A 80 -27.14 15.18 -0.06
N TYR A 81 -27.14 16.50 -0.18
CA TYR A 81 -25.93 17.29 -0.27
C TYR A 81 -25.31 17.43 1.12
N GLY A 82 -24.14 16.84 1.34
CA GLY A 82 -23.46 16.94 2.63
C GLY A 82 -22.36 15.89 2.85
N CYS A 83 -21.76 15.94 4.02
CA CYS A 83 -20.75 14.99 4.44
C CYS A 83 -21.42 13.74 5.05
N VAL A 84 -21.17 12.57 4.49
CA VAL A 84 -21.78 11.31 4.98
C VAL A 84 -21.39 10.99 6.43
N PHE A 85 -20.27 11.48 6.93
CA PHE A 85 -19.88 11.35 8.33
C PHE A 85 -20.77 12.19 9.28
N GLN A 86 -21.50 13.17 8.77
CA GLN A 86 -22.47 13.98 9.50
C GLN A 86 -23.91 13.51 9.30
N HIS A 87 -24.12 12.54 8.40
CA HIS A 87 -25.45 12.01 8.17
C HIS A 87 -25.93 11.21 9.40
N GLU A 88 -27.09 11.58 9.93
CA GLU A 88 -27.64 11.00 11.18
C GLU A 88 -28.34 9.65 10.98
N GLY A 89 -28.83 9.36 9.77
CA GLY A 89 -29.50 8.09 9.45
C GLY A 89 -28.63 6.85 9.75
N GLY A 90 -29.27 5.75 10.10
CA GLY A 90 -28.63 4.48 10.42
C GLY A 90 -29.58 3.30 10.14
N ASP A 91 -29.14 2.09 10.54
CA ASP A 91 -29.88 0.82 10.39
C ASP A 91 -30.26 0.48 8.93
N TYR A 92 -29.41 0.88 7.99
CA TYR A 92 -29.57 0.51 6.59
C TYR A 92 -29.37 -0.99 6.37
N ASP A 93 -30.16 -1.62 5.50
CA ASP A 93 -29.95 -3.02 5.11
C ASP A 93 -28.62 -3.17 4.33
N ALA A 94 -28.21 -2.15 3.57
CA ALA A 94 -26.89 -2.11 2.99
C ALA A 94 -26.27 -0.70 2.98
N CYS A 95 -24.98 -0.63 3.27
CA CYS A 95 -24.12 0.53 2.95
C CYS A 95 -23.25 0.20 1.76
N ILE A 96 -23.34 1.02 0.71
CA ILE A 96 -22.68 0.78 -0.57
C ILE A 96 -21.85 2.00 -1.00
N GLY A 97 -21.15 1.87 -2.11
CA GLY A 97 -20.52 2.98 -2.81
C GLY A 97 -19.09 2.71 -3.27
N ASN A 98 -18.54 3.73 -3.93
CA ASN A 98 -17.13 3.83 -4.28
C ASN A 98 -16.55 5.05 -3.56
N PRO A 99 -16.13 4.93 -2.29
CA PRO A 99 -15.63 6.05 -1.51
C PRO A 99 -14.34 6.63 -2.09
N PRO A 100 -14.04 7.91 -1.83
CA PRO A 100 -12.83 8.56 -2.34
C PRO A 100 -11.55 7.91 -1.79
N TYR A 101 -10.52 7.76 -2.67
CA TYR A 101 -9.24 7.10 -2.34
C TYR A 101 -8.17 8.08 -1.85
N ALA A 102 -8.57 9.23 -1.29
CA ALA A 102 -7.63 10.22 -0.76
C ALA A 102 -6.67 9.60 0.26
N ARG A 103 -5.40 9.97 0.14
CA ARG A 103 -4.34 9.48 1.02
C ARG A 103 -4.41 10.20 2.37
N HIS A 104 -3.90 9.59 3.42
CA HIS A 104 -3.95 10.13 4.78
C HIS A 104 -3.35 11.54 4.94
N HIS A 105 -2.39 11.92 4.09
CA HIS A 105 -1.76 13.26 4.11
C HIS A 105 -2.52 14.31 3.30
N ASP A 106 -3.45 13.88 2.44
CA ASP A 106 -4.31 14.78 1.65
C ASP A 106 -5.61 15.12 2.40
N ILE A 107 -5.81 14.57 3.60
CA ILE A 107 -6.97 14.78 4.46
C ILE A 107 -6.65 15.87 5.49
N GLN A 108 -7.56 16.83 5.65
CA GLN A 108 -7.43 17.91 6.62
C GLN A 108 -7.26 17.36 8.05
N SER A 109 -6.20 17.76 8.78
CA SER A 109 -5.83 17.19 10.07
C SER A 109 -6.97 17.29 11.09
N GLN A 110 -7.60 18.47 11.25
CA GLN A 110 -8.65 18.70 12.22
C GLN A 110 -9.91 17.84 11.95
N TRP A 111 -10.33 17.72 10.69
CA TRP A 111 -11.45 16.85 10.33
C TRP A 111 -11.11 15.39 10.61
N LYS A 112 -9.90 14.96 10.23
CA LYS A 112 -9.42 13.60 10.45
C LYS A 112 -9.41 13.24 11.93
N GLU A 113 -8.87 14.07 12.78
CA GLU A 113 -8.79 13.83 14.23
C GLU A 113 -10.17 13.65 14.84
N ARG A 114 -11.13 14.54 14.55
CA ARG A 114 -12.52 14.43 15.02
C ARG A 114 -13.20 13.16 14.52
N THR A 115 -13.05 12.87 13.23
CA THR A 115 -13.69 11.71 12.62
C THR A 115 -13.11 10.39 13.16
N VAL A 116 -11.77 10.30 13.29
CA VAL A 116 -11.10 9.13 13.85
C VAL A 116 -11.53 8.92 15.30
N ALA A 117 -11.48 9.96 16.15
CA ALA A 117 -11.89 9.84 17.56
C ALA A 117 -13.34 9.37 17.73
N ARG A 118 -14.24 9.82 16.85
CA ARG A 118 -15.62 9.34 16.82
C ARG A 118 -15.71 7.85 16.44
N LEU A 119 -15.08 7.45 15.32
CA LEU A 119 -15.10 6.08 14.84
C LEU A 119 -14.46 5.11 15.84
N GLU A 120 -13.35 5.51 16.48
CA GLU A 120 -12.67 4.74 17.53
C GLU A 120 -13.59 4.48 18.73
N ARG A 121 -14.33 5.51 19.17
CA ARG A 121 -15.27 5.39 20.28
C ARG A 121 -16.45 4.48 19.92
N GLU A 122 -17.04 4.64 18.73
CA GLU A 122 -18.21 3.87 18.30
C GLU A 122 -17.87 2.39 17.99
N LEU A 123 -16.68 2.12 17.43
CA LEU A 123 -16.22 0.75 17.14
C LEU A 123 -15.50 0.10 18.33
N ALA A 124 -15.11 0.85 19.34
CA ALA A 124 -14.22 0.42 20.42
C ALA A 124 -12.91 -0.19 19.91
N VAL A 125 -12.28 0.46 18.90
CA VAL A 125 -11.08 -0.03 18.22
C VAL A 125 -10.15 1.15 17.91
N PRO A 126 -8.86 1.12 18.28
CA PRO A 126 -7.90 2.15 17.87
C PRO A 126 -7.62 2.05 16.37
N LEU A 127 -7.80 3.14 15.65
CA LEU A 127 -7.53 3.22 14.21
C LEU A 127 -6.15 3.83 13.95
N ASP A 128 -5.45 3.34 12.94
CA ASP A 128 -4.18 3.94 12.52
C ASP A 128 -4.42 5.30 11.84
N LYS A 129 -3.79 6.36 12.35
CA LYS A 129 -3.88 7.72 11.77
C LYS A 129 -3.32 7.83 10.35
N HIS A 130 -2.61 6.80 9.85
CA HIS A 130 -2.12 6.72 8.48
C HIS A 130 -3.08 5.97 7.53
N CYS A 131 -4.32 5.73 7.97
CA CYS A 131 -5.37 5.20 7.10
C CYS A 131 -5.70 6.18 5.97
N ASN A 132 -5.88 5.63 4.76
CA ASN A 132 -6.48 6.36 3.66
C ASN A 132 -7.99 6.52 3.90
N LEU A 133 -8.59 7.53 3.28
CA LEU A 133 -9.97 7.95 3.55
C LEU A 133 -11.00 6.81 3.41
N TYR A 134 -10.86 5.93 2.42
CA TYR A 134 -11.78 4.82 2.19
C TYR A 134 -11.89 3.85 3.40
N ILE A 135 -10.87 3.76 4.26
CA ILE A 135 -10.95 2.95 5.50
C ILE A 135 -11.95 3.56 6.49
N TYR A 136 -11.98 4.88 6.61
CA TYR A 136 -12.96 5.56 7.46
C TYR A 136 -14.39 5.39 6.93
N PHE A 137 -14.58 5.44 5.60
CA PHE A 137 -15.85 5.10 4.97
C PHE A 137 -16.27 3.65 5.23
N PHE A 138 -15.32 2.72 5.21
CA PHE A 138 -15.61 1.32 5.53
C PHE A 138 -16.08 1.19 7.00
N CYS A 139 -15.37 1.81 7.94
CA CYS A 139 -15.76 1.87 9.35
C CYS A 139 -17.17 2.46 9.52
N LEU A 140 -17.44 3.57 8.85
CA LEU A 140 -18.76 4.21 8.87
C LEU A 140 -19.86 3.29 8.32
N GLY A 141 -19.59 2.60 7.20
CA GLY A 141 -20.52 1.64 6.62
C GLY A 141 -20.87 0.51 7.60
N LEU A 142 -19.88 -0.01 8.35
CA LEU A 142 -20.14 -1.02 9.39
C LEU A 142 -21.01 -0.47 10.51
N LEU A 143 -20.89 0.81 10.88
CA LEU A 143 -21.70 1.45 11.92
C LEU A 143 -23.13 1.79 11.43
N LYS A 144 -23.28 2.25 10.19
CA LYS A 144 -24.55 2.67 9.63
C LYS A 144 -25.45 1.53 9.16
N THR A 145 -24.88 0.33 9.01
CA THR A 145 -25.61 -0.86 8.58
C THR A 145 -26.25 -1.55 9.77
N CYS A 146 -27.48 -2.02 9.63
CA CYS A 146 -28.20 -2.77 10.64
C CYS A 146 -27.45 -4.06 11.06
N ARG A 147 -27.95 -4.70 12.12
CA ARG A 147 -27.28 -5.86 12.75
C ARG A 147 -26.94 -6.98 11.77
N ASP A 148 -27.83 -7.26 10.82
CA ASP A 148 -27.70 -8.36 9.86
C ASP A 148 -27.58 -7.86 8.41
N GLY A 149 -27.17 -6.61 8.23
CA GLY A 149 -27.05 -5.98 6.93
C GLY A 149 -25.75 -6.28 6.19
N LEU A 150 -25.55 -5.59 5.06
CA LEU A 150 -24.39 -5.71 4.19
C LEU A 150 -23.58 -4.42 4.14
N VAL A 151 -22.28 -4.54 4.07
CA VAL A 151 -21.42 -3.44 3.60
C VAL A 151 -20.75 -3.89 2.31
N ALA A 152 -21.05 -3.23 1.20
CA ALA A 152 -20.51 -3.56 -0.11
C ALA A 152 -19.85 -2.33 -0.74
N LEU A 153 -18.52 -2.35 -0.91
CA LEU A 153 -17.76 -1.19 -1.37
C LEU A 153 -16.84 -1.54 -2.52
N VAL A 154 -16.69 -0.60 -3.46
CA VAL A 154 -15.61 -0.62 -4.46
C VAL A 154 -14.44 0.15 -3.86
N ILE A 155 -13.40 -0.56 -3.41
CA ILE A 155 -12.27 0.02 -2.68
C ILE A 155 -10.94 -0.59 -3.10
N PRO A 156 -9.81 0.07 -2.78
CA PRO A 156 -8.48 -0.50 -3.01
C PRO A 156 -8.32 -1.88 -2.37
N TYR A 157 -7.93 -2.88 -3.16
CA TYR A 157 -7.73 -4.26 -2.68
C TYR A 157 -6.69 -4.37 -1.55
N GLU A 158 -5.77 -3.40 -1.47
CA GLU A 158 -4.70 -3.38 -0.45
C GLU A 158 -5.20 -3.39 1.01
N TRP A 159 -6.45 -3.06 1.27
CA TRP A 159 -7.01 -3.09 2.63
C TRP A 159 -6.92 -4.47 3.29
N VAL A 160 -6.91 -5.55 2.51
CA VAL A 160 -6.81 -6.93 3.01
C VAL A 160 -5.46 -7.23 3.66
N SER A 161 -4.43 -6.44 3.39
CA SER A 161 -3.06 -6.70 3.85
C SER A 161 -2.35 -5.51 4.51
N ARG A 162 -2.74 -4.27 4.19
CA ARG A 162 -2.05 -3.07 4.71
C ARG A 162 -2.06 -3.00 6.24
N PRO A 163 -0.93 -2.62 6.88
CA PRO A 163 -0.87 -2.42 8.33
C PRO A 163 -1.91 -1.42 8.84
N SER A 164 -2.11 -0.30 8.14
CA SER A 164 -3.07 0.73 8.53
C SER A 164 -4.52 0.21 8.58
N ALA A 165 -4.88 -0.81 7.80
CA ALA A 165 -6.20 -1.44 7.85
C ALA A 165 -6.30 -2.62 8.85
N LYS A 166 -5.26 -2.88 9.65
CA LYS A 166 -5.21 -4.02 10.57
C LYS A 166 -6.36 -3.97 11.59
N ALA A 167 -6.56 -2.83 12.22
CA ALA A 167 -7.59 -2.65 13.24
C ALA A 167 -9.00 -2.94 12.68
N LEU A 168 -9.32 -2.46 11.47
CA LEU A 168 -10.57 -2.77 10.77
C LEU A 168 -10.73 -4.29 10.53
N ARG A 169 -9.69 -4.96 10.02
CA ARG A 169 -9.76 -6.41 9.80
C ARG A 169 -9.96 -7.20 11.10
N GLU A 170 -9.23 -6.84 12.15
CA GLU A 170 -9.38 -7.47 13.47
C GLU A 170 -10.75 -7.23 14.08
N TYR A 171 -11.34 -6.06 13.86
CA TYR A 171 -12.70 -5.77 14.26
C TYR A 171 -13.70 -6.70 13.55
N ILE A 172 -13.65 -6.77 12.21
CA ILE A 172 -14.51 -7.66 11.43
C ILE A 172 -14.35 -9.13 11.86
N GLN A 173 -13.11 -9.57 12.12
CA GLN A 173 -12.82 -10.93 12.59
C GLN A 173 -13.39 -11.22 13.98
N ARG A 174 -13.28 -10.27 14.91
CA ARG A 174 -13.88 -10.40 16.26
C ARG A 174 -15.41 -10.52 16.22
N GLN A 175 -16.05 -9.79 15.30
CA GLN A 175 -17.49 -9.90 15.06
C GLN A 175 -17.85 -11.20 14.33
N ARG A 176 -16.88 -11.96 13.85
CA ARG A 176 -17.04 -13.19 13.07
C ARG A 176 -17.85 -13.02 11.78
N TRP A 177 -17.96 -11.82 11.25
CA TRP A 177 -18.66 -11.56 9.99
C TRP A 177 -17.98 -12.21 8.80
N ASN A 178 -18.76 -12.67 7.83
CA ASN A 178 -18.24 -13.21 6.59
C ASN A 178 -17.82 -12.10 5.64
N VAL A 179 -16.72 -12.32 4.95
CA VAL A 179 -16.16 -11.35 4.02
C VAL A 179 -15.92 -12.03 2.67
N ALA A 180 -16.32 -11.36 1.59
CA ALA A 180 -15.93 -11.73 0.23
C ALA A 180 -15.21 -10.55 -0.43
N VAL A 181 -14.07 -10.82 -1.04
CA VAL A 181 -13.24 -9.80 -1.70
C VAL A 181 -13.00 -10.22 -3.14
N TYR A 182 -13.54 -9.46 -4.08
CA TYR A 182 -13.45 -9.66 -5.51
C TYR A 182 -12.45 -8.68 -6.10
N ARG A 183 -11.24 -9.14 -6.42
CA ARG A 183 -10.14 -8.32 -6.92
C ARG A 183 -10.20 -8.20 -8.45
N PHE A 184 -10.16 -6.98 -8.97
CA PHE A 184 -10.02 -6.77 -10.40
C PHE A 184 -8.59 -7.08 -10.89
N GLN A 185 -8.47 -7.93 -11.90
CA GLN A 185 -7.18 -8.22 -12.55
C GLN A 185 -6.75 -7.12 -13.53
N MET A 186 -7.66 -6.19 -13.87
CA MET A 186 -7.41 -5.05 -14.75
C MET A 186 -7.67 -3.73 -14.04
N PRO A 187 -7.09 -2.62 -14.53
CA PRO A 187 -7.48 -1.28 -14.07
C PRO A 187 -8.92 -0.98 -14.48
N ILE A 188 -9.76 -0.64 -13.51
CA ILE A 188 -11.15 -0.23 -13.76
C ILE A 188 -11.32 1.29 -13.79
N PHE A 189 -10.34 2.04 -13.32
CA PHE A 189 -10.34 3.49 -13.29
C PHE A 189 -9.20 4.06 -14.13
N LYS A 190 -9.51 5.03 -14.99
CA LYS A 190 -8.50 5.73 -15.80
C LYS A 190 -7.66 6.64 -14.88
N GLY A 191 -6.33 6.50 -14.95
CA GLY A 191 -5.41 7.33 -14.15
C GLY A 191 -5.16 6.85 -12.72
N VAL A 192 -5.98 5.98 -12.17
CA VAL A 192 -5.78 5.43 -10.80
C VAL A 192 -4.83 4.24 -10.82
N MET A 193 -3.73 4.35 -10.08
CA MET A 193 -2.68 3.33 -10.04
C MET A 193 -2.88 2.28 -8.94
N THR A 194 -4.10 2.06 -8.48
CA THR A 194 -4.40 1.09 -7.42
C THR A 194 -5.25 -0.06 -7.98
N THR A 195 -5.00 -1.27 -7.51
CA THR A 195 -5.87 -2.41 -7.79
C THR A 195 -7.15 -2.25 -6.98
N ALA A 196 -8.29 -2.17 -7.65
CA ALA A 196 -9.59 -2.09 -6.99
C ALA A 196 -10.15 -3.48 -6.66
N SER A 197 -11.08 -3.51 -5.72
CA SER A 197 -11.88 -4.69 -5.39
C SER A 197 -13.32 -4.29 -5.08
N ILE A 198 -14.25 -5.20 -5.33
CA ILE A 198 -15.56 -5.17 -4.67
C ILE A 198 -15.39 -5.96 -3.38
N SER A 199 -15.61 -5.34 -2.23
CA SER A 199 -15.46 -5.93 -0.91
C SER A 199 -16.82 -5.95 -0.22
N ILE A 200 -17.29 -7.15 0.16
CA ILE A 200 -18.59 -7.36 0.77
C ILE A 200 -18.39 -7.95 2.16
N VAL A 201 -18.96 -7.29 3.18
CA VAL A 201 -19.08 -7.82 4.55
C VAL A 201 -20.52 -8.17 4.80
N ASP A 202 -20.79 -9.44 5.06
CA ASP A 202 -22.11 -9.96 5.40
C ASP A 202 -22.21 -10.13 6.92
N LYS A 203 -22.95 -9.24 7.58
CA LYS A 203 -23.11 -9.22 9.02
C LYS A 203 -24.09 -10.29 9.55
N ALA A 204 -24.97 -10.82 8.70
CA ALA A 204 -25.88 -11.89 9.06
C ALA A 204 -25.18 -13.25 9.19
N ARG A 205 -24.15 -13.48 8.40
CA ARG A 205 -23.34 -14.69 8.49
C ARG A 205 -22.15 -14.48 9.39
N ARG A 206 -22.09 -15.29 10.47
CA ARG A 206 -21.12 -15.11 11.57
C ARG A 206 -20.19 -16.31 11.77
N ASP A 207 -19.79 -16.97 10.70
CA ASP A 207 -18.78 -18.06 10.74
C ASP A 207 -17.34 -17.54 10.62
N GLY A 208 -17.16 -16.26 10.36
CA GLY A 208 -15.86 -15.62 10.26
C GLY A 208 -15.08 -16.00 9.00
N ARG A 209 -15.77 -16.44 7.95
CA ARG A 209 -15.15 -16.88 6.69
C ARG A 209 -14.76 -15.71 5.81
N TRP A 210 -13.53 -15.74 5.31
CA TRP A 210 -13.02 -14.79 4.32
C TRP A 210 -12.79 -15.52 3.02
N ARG A 211 -13.44 -15.08 1.91
CA ARG A 211 -13.33 -15.65 0.58
C ARG A 211 -12.75 -14.64 -0.38
N TYR A 212 -11.87 -15.09 -1.27
CA TYR A 212 -11.19 -14.26 -2.23
C TYR A 212 -11.45 -14.74 -3.64
N TYR A 213 -11.71 -13.78 -4.53
CA TYR A 213 -12.02 -14.03 -5.92
C TYR A 213 -11.22 -13.06 -6.79
N ASP A 214 -10.98 -13.45 -8.04
CA ASP A 214 -10.46 -12.58 -9.07
C ASP A 214 -11.57 -12.27 -10.09
N ILE A 215 -11.63 -11.02 -10.55
CA ILE A 215 -12.47 -10.57 -11.66
C ILE A 215 -11.56 -10.42 -12.87
N THR A 216 -11.80 -11.23 -13.89
CA THR A 216 -11.04 -11.21 -15.15
C THR A 216 -11.34 -9.95 -15.98
N PRO A 217 -10.54 -9.64 -17.03
CA PRO A 217 -10.85 -8.54 -17.95
C PRO A 217 -12.23 -8.64 -18.63
N GLY A 218 -12.78 -9.87 -18.75
CA GLY A 218 -14.14 -10.11 -19.24
C GLY A 218 -15.23 -10.04 -18.15
N TYR A 219 -14.92 -9.49 -16.96
CA TYR A 219 -15.83 -9.39 -15.81
C TYR A 219 -16.33 -10.74 -15.27
N GLN A 220 -15.66 -11.83 -15.57
CA GLN A 220 -15.98 -13.13 -15.00
C GLN A 220 -15.34 -13.27 -13.62
N VAL A 221 -16.07 -13.87 -12.68
CA VAL A 221 -15.60 -14.12 -11.31
C VAL A 221 -15.00 -15.53 -11.24
N VAL A 222 -13.75 -15.60 -10.81
CA VAL A 222 -13.01 -16.86 -10.66
C VAL A 222 -12.58 -17.01 -9.22
N THR A 223 -12.83 -18.18 -8.63
CA THR A 223 -12.35 -18.48 -7.26
C THR A 223 -10.83 -18.50 -7.26
N ARG A 224 -10.23 -17.78 -6.33
CA ARG A 224 -8.78 -17.75 -6.20
C ARG A 224 -8.30 -19.02 -5.51
N GLN A 225 -7.67 -19.92 -6.27
CA GLN A 225 -7.08 -21.15 -5.74
C GLN A 225 -5.90 -20.81 -4.81
N GLY A 226 -5.74 -21.58 -3.73
CA GLY A 226 -4.64 -21.41 -2.76
C GLY A 226 -4.89 -20.40 -1.63
N ILE A 227 -6.01 -19.67 -1.66
CA ILE A 227 -6.49 -18.85 -0.54
C ILE A 227 -7.82 -19.44 -0.06
N ALA A 228 -7.80 -20.71 0.31
CA ALA A 228 -8.93 -21.31 0.97
C ALA A 228 -9.01 -20.78 2.41
N ASP A 229 -10.13 -20.16 2.74
CA ASP A 229 -10.68 -19.93 4.11
C ASP A 229 -9.69 -19.60 5.26
N SER A 230 -8.44 -19.25 4.97
CA SER A 230 -7.43 -19.04 5.99
C SER A 230 -6.74 -17.70 5.83
N LYS A 231 -6.26 -17.19 6.93
CA LYS A 231 -5.38 -16.03 7.12
C LYS A 231 -4.10 -16.03 6.26
N GLN A 232 -3.91 -17.01 5.37
CA GLN A 232 -2.64 -17.41 4.76
C GLN A 232 -2.42 -16.93 3.31
N GLY A 233 -3.38 -16.32 2.66
CA GLY A 233 -3.24 -15.91 1.25
C GLY A 233 -2.49 -14.60 1.01
N VAL A 234 -2.14 -13.88 2.06
CA VAL A 234 -1.34 -12.66 2.01
C VAL A 234 -0.19 -12.81 2.99
N LEU A 235 1.02 -12.46 2.58
CA LEU A 235 2.18 -12.51 3.46
C LEU A 235 1.90 -11.83 4.80
N ALA A 236 2.10 -12.54 5.89
CA ALA A 236 1.96 -12.01 7.24
C ALA A 236 2.92 -10.83 7.48
N TYR A 237 2.62 -10.01 8.45
CA TYR A 237 3.50 -8.94 8.91
C TYR A 237 4.21 -9.39 10.18
N ALA A 238 5.54 -9.24 10.22
CA ALA A 238 6.32 -9.54 11.40
C ALA A 238 7.35 -8.45 11.71
N GLU A 239 7.73 -8.34 12.96
CA GLU A 239 8.81 -7.48 13.42
C GLU A 239 10.18 -8.08 13.08
N ARG A 240 11.24 -7.33 13.34
CA ARG A 240 12.62 -7.74 13.08
C ARG A 240 12.99 -8.95 13.94
N GLY A 241 13.51 -9.98 13.28
CA GLY A 241 14.08 -11.17 13.92
C GLY A 241 15.61 -11.17 13.94
N LYS A 242 16.21 -12.37 13.95
CA LYS A 242 17.67 -12.54 13.84
C LYS A 242 18.24 -12.12 12.49
N ILE A 243 17.44 -12.30 11.44
CA ILE A 243 17.64 -11.75 10.11
C ILE A 243 16.50 -10.75 9.90
N TRP A 244 16.81 -9.58 9.39
CA TRP A 244 15.80 -8.54 9.20
C TRP A 244 16.03 -7.75 7.93
N ALA A 245 14.94 -7.20 7.39
CA ALA A 245 14.94 -6.27 6.28
C ALA A 245 14.87 -4.83 6.77
N LEU A 246 15.55 -3.94 6.05
CA LEU A 246 15.41 -2.49 6.14
C LEU A 246 14.98 -1.93 4.79
N ARG A 247 14.15 -0.90 4.81
CA ARG A 247 13.89 -0.09 3.62
C ARG A 247 15.19 0.52 3.13
N GLY A 248 15.29 0.73 1.82
CA GLY A 248 16.38 1.51 1.27
C GLY A 248 16.45 2.88 1.93
N LEU A 249 17.66 3.33 2.19
CA LEU A 249 17.91 4.63 2.79
C LEU A 249 17.22 5.75 1.97
N SER A 250 16.57 6.65 2.66
CA SER A 250 15.98 7.86 2.07
C SER A 250 16.67 9.09 2.66
N PRO A 251 17.83 9.49 2.12
CA PRO A 251 18.65 10.55 2.73
C PRO A 251 18.07 11.95 2.51
N GLY A 252 17.11 12.09 1.60
CA GLY A 252 16.52 13.33 1.14
C GLY A 252 16.28 13.30 -0.37
N SER A 253 16.55 14.39 -1.08
CA SER A 253 16.48 14.42 -2.55
C SER A 253 17.48 13.45 -3.17
N GLN A 254 17.01 12.41 -3.89
CA GLN A 254 17.90 11.48 -4.59
C GLN A 254 18.75 12.15 -5.68
N LYS A 255 18.37 13.34 -6.15
CA LYS A 255 19.16 14.11 -7.10
C LYS A 255 20.45 14.64 -6.47
N VAL A 256 20.37 14.99 -5.19
CA VAL A 256 21.48 15.55 -4.40
C VAL A 256 22.33 14.45 -3.80
N PHE A 257 21.70 13.49 -3.12
CA PHE A 257 22.42 12.51 -2.30
C PHE A 257 22.97 11.32 -3.07
N THR A 258 22.46 11.04 -4.29
CA THR A 258 22.96 9.92 -5.09
C THR A 258 23.44 10.37 -6.48
N LEU A 259 24.69 10.06 -6.80
CA LEU A 259 25.37 10.53 -7.98
C LEU A 259 25.77 9.36 -8.90
N SER A 260 25.80 9.61 -10.21
CA SER A 260 26.54 8.76 -11.13
C SER A 260 28.05 9.10 -11.07
N GLU A 261 28.90 8.25 -11.65
CA GLU A 261 30.34 8.54 -11.70
C GLU A 261 30.64 9.88 -12.35
N GLY A 262 30.01 10.17 -13.49
CA GLY A 262 30.18 11.46 -14.17
C GLY A 262 29.70 12.65 -13.34
N GLN A 263 28.62 12.50 -12.58
CA GLN A 263 28.16 13.55 -11.68
C GLN A 263 29.13 13.77 -10.51
N ARG A 264 29.63 12.69 -9.91
CA ARG A 264 30.66 12.77 -8.86
C ARG A 264 31.90 13.52 -9.32
N ILE A 265 32.41 13.18 -10.52
CA ILE A 265 33.61 13.83 -11.09
C ILE A 265 33.33 15.31 -11.35
N ARG A 266 32.21 15.67 -11.99
CA ARG A 266 31.85 17.07 -12.23
C ARG A 266 31.67 17.89 -10.96
N ALA A 267 31.24 17.25 -9.89
CA ALA A 267 31.12 17.89 -8.57
C ALA A 267 32.48 18.00 -7.82
N GLY A 268 33.58 17.57 -8.39
CA GLY A 268 34.90 17.59 -7.77
C GLY A 268 35.06 16.65 -6.58
N LEU A 269 34.10 15.71 -6.38
CA LEU A 269 34.08 14.81 -5.22
C LEU A 269 35.04 13.64 -5.43
N SER A 270 35.84 13.35 -4.42
CA SER A 270 36.74 12.20 -4.40
C SER A 270 35.99 10.90 -4.03
N LYS A 271 36.64 9.75 -4.13
CA LYS A 271 36.07 8.47 -3.63
C LYS A 271 35.93 8.42 -2.09
N ARG A 272 36.60 9.32 -1.36
CA ARG A 272 36.46 9.45 0.09
C ARG A 272 35.15 10.15 0.48
N ASP A 273 34.59 10.97 -0.41
CA ASP A 273 33.37 11.73 -0.18
C ASP A 273 32.10 10.90 -0.42
N VAL A 274 32.25 9.70 -0.96
CA VAL A 274 31.13 8.87 -1.41
C VAL A 274 31.30 7.41 -0.98
N VAL A 275 30.18 6.66 -0.93
CA VAL A 275 30.17 5.21 -0.78
C VAL A 275 29.35 4.56 -1.90
N PRO A 276 29.69 3.30 -2.28
CA PRO A 276 28.87 2.58 -3.27
C PRO A 276 27.43 2.46 -2.82
N CYS A 277 26.48 2.69 -3.73
CA CYS A 277 25.07 2.50 -3.45
C CYS A 277 24.31 1.95 -4.66
N VAL A 278 23.15 1.36 -4.39
CA VAL A 278 22.22 0.85 -5.40
C VAL A 278 20.83 1.43 -5.15
N THR A 279 20.33 2.19 -6.14
CA THR A 279 19.02 2.85 -6.05
C THR A 279 17.92 2.07 -6.77
N THR A 280 18.30 1.17 -7.68
CA THR A 280 17.38 0.30 -8.43
C THR A 280 18.08 -0.99 -8.85
N LEU A 281 17.34 -2.10 -8.89
CA LEU A 281 17.80 -3.37 -9.46
C LEU A 281 17.14 -3.67 -10.81
N ARG A 282 16.31 -2.73 -11.33
CA ARG A 282 15.47 -2.95 -12.51
C ARG A 282 16.28 -3.34 -13.74
N ASN A 283 17.36 -2.64 -14.00
CA ASN A 283 18.16 -2.75 -15.23
C ASN A 283 19.20 -3.89 -15.21
N LEU A 284 19.25 -4.67 -14.13
CA LEU A 284 20.17 -5.80 -14.04
C LEU A 284 19.62 -7.01 -14.78
N PRO A 285 20.49 -7.89 -15.33
CA PRO A 285 20.07 -9.13 -15.94
C PRO A 285 19.24 -9.99 -14.96
N PRO A 286 18.17 -10.66 -15.41
CA PRO A 286 17.38 -11.57 -14.57
C PRO A 286 18.18 -12.72 -13.96
N SER A 287 19.23 -13.17 -14.63
CA SER A 287 20.12 -14.24 -14.19
C SER A 287 21.17 -13.81 -13.15
N LEU A 288 21.37 -12.50 -12.95
CA LEU A 288 22.36 -12.02 -11.98
C LEU A 288 21.91 -12.36 -10.56
N ARG A 289 22.76 -13.09 -9.83
CA ARG A 289 22.51 -13.51 -8.44
C ARG A 289 23.44 -12.85 -7.43
N THR A 290 24.55 -12.30 -7.90
CA THR A 290 25.61 -11.74 -7.05
C THR A 290 26.05 -10.38 -7.58
N LEU A 291 26.05 -9.37 -6.72
CA LEU A 291 26.64 -8.09 -7.01
C LEU A 291 28.10 -8.11 -6.50
N SER A 292 29.02 -8.55 -7.34
CA SER A 292 30.46 -8.44 -7.11
C SER A 292 30.93 -7.01 -7.42
N ARG A 293 32.17 -6.67 -7.04
CA ARG A 293 32.78 -5.38 -7.42
C ARG A 293 32.84 -5.22 -8.94
N VAL A 294 33.15 -6.28 -9.68
CA VAL A 294 33.17 -6.27 -11.16
C VAL A 294 31.78 -6.01 -11.72
N ALA A 295 30.76 -6.71 -11.22
CA ALA A 295 29.38 -6.50 -11.62
C ALA A 295 28.90 -5.06 -11.30
N PHE A 296 29.28 -4.53 -10.15
CA PHE A 296 28.98 -3.15 -9.77
C PHE A 296 29.62 -2.13 -10.74
N MET A 297 30.90 -2.32 -11.07
CA MET A 297 31.58 -1.47 -12.05
C MET A 297 30.87 -1.52 -13.40
N LYS A 298 30.56 -2.72 -13.90
CA LYS A 298 29.93 -2.91 -15.22
C LYS A 298 28.52 -2.32 -15.28
N TYR A 299 27.65 -2.69 -14.35
CA TYR A 299 26.20 -2.39 -14.45
C TYR A 299 25.79 -1.06 -13.82
N PHE A 300 26.63 -0.44 -13.01
CA PHE A 300 26.32 0.83 -12.37
C PHE A 300 27.27 1.95 -12.79
N VAL A 301 28.58 1.78 -12.61
CA VAL A 301 29.56 2.84 -12.86
C VAL A 301 29.69 3.11 -14.36
N GLN A 302 30.03 2.10 -15.15
CA GLN A 302 30.20 2.21 -16.60
C GLN A 302 28.87 2.47 -17.32
N ALA A 303 27.76 1.94 -16.80
CA ALA A 303 26.42 2.18 -17.31
C ALA A 303 25.84 3.56 -16.94
N GLY A 304 26.61 4.43 -16.27
CA GLY A 304 26.19 5.78 -15.91
C GLY A 304 25.05 5.86 -14.91
N GLN A 305 24.77 4.75 -14.18
CA GLN A 305 23.72 4.70 -13.18
C GLN A 305 24.12 5.49 -11.93
N LYS A 306 23.11 5.89 -11.13
CA LYS A 306 23.36 6.43 -9.78
C LYS A 306 23.92 5.33 -8.89
N CYS A 307 25.18 5.49 -8.50
CA CYS A 307 25.94 4.45 -7.81
C CYS A 307 26.78 4.95 -6.63
N TRP A 308 26.77 6.24 -6.38
CA TRP A 308 27.51 6.86 -5.30
C TRP A 308 26.59 7.63 -4.37
N LEU A 309 26.55 7.25 -3.08
CA LEU A 309 25.89 7.97 -2.01
C LEU A 309 26.90 8.89 -1.34
N ILE A 310 26.63 10.21 -1.28
CA ILE A 310 27.51 11.17 -0.61
C ILE A 310 27.53 10.94 0.90
N ARG A 311 28.71 11.10 1.53
CA ARG A 311 28.93 10.91 2.99
C ARG A 311 28.63 12.18 3.78
N SER A 312 27.54 12.86 3.47
CA SER A 312 27.18 14.15 4.07
C SER A 312 26.85 14.08 5.57
N HIS A 313 26.57 12.88 6.08
CA HIS A 313 26.27 12.64 7.50
C HIS A 313 27.51 12.68 8.39
N GLU A 314 28.71 12.58 7.82
CA GLU A 314 29.94 12.59 8.59
C GLU A 314 30.27 13.98 9.14
N MET A 315 30.93 13.98 10.30
CA MET A 315 31.34 15.23 10.97
C MET A 315 32.49 15.91 10.22
N GLN A 316 33.47 15.12 9.76
CA GLN A 316 34.61 15.59 8.98
C GLN A 316 34.35 15.36 7.50
N ARG A 317 34.03 16.42 6.80
CA ARG A 317 33.81 16.44 5.34
C ARG A 317 34.93 17.19 4.66
N SER A 318 35.23 16.79 3.41
CA SER A 318 36.18 17.53 2.56
C SER A 318 35.62 18.92 2.23
N SER A 319 36.52 19.85 1.88
CA SER A 319 36.13 21.17 1.35
C SER A 319 35.27 21.05 0.09
N ALA A 320 35.58 20.11 -0.78
CA ALA A 320 34.80 19.84 -2.00
C ALA A 320 33.35 19.36 -1.66
N LEU A 321 33.18 18.50 -0.68
CA LEU A 321 31.83 18.03 -0.27
C LEU A 321 31.05 19.16 0.41
N ASN A 322 31.68 20.00 1.21
CA ASN A 322 31.02 21.17 1.80
C ASN A 322 30.58 22.16 0.71
N ALA A 323 31.46 22.51 -0.22
CA ALA A 323 31.12 23.39 -1.35
C ALA A 323 29.98 22.80 -2.21
N TYR A 324 29.97 21.48 -2.45
CA TYR A 324 28.88 20.81 -3.14
C TYR A 324 27.53 20.98 -2.39
N LEU A 325 27.52 20.79 -1.06
CA LEU A 325 26.30 20.91 -0.25
C LEU A 325 25.80 22.36 -0.18
N GLU A 326 26.69 23.35 -0.13
CA GLU A 326 26.37 24.77 -0.17
C GLU A 326 25.74 25.20 -1.49
N ALA A 327 26.20 24.63 -2.60
CA ALA A 327 25.69 24.91 -3.94
C ALA A 327 24.32 24.27 -4.25
N VAL A 328 23.79 23.40 -3.36
CA VAL A 328 22.48 22.76 -3.58
C VAL A 328 21.37 23.81 -3.55
N PRO A 329 20.52 23.89 -4.58
CA PRO A 329 19.39 24.83 -4.59
C PRO A 329 18.42 24.60 -3.44
N GLU A 330 17.83 25.68 -2.91
CA GLU A 330 16.92 25.61 -1.79
C GLU A 330 15.73 24.67 -2.05
N LYS A 331 15.19 24.68 -3.25
CA LYS A 331 14.11 23.76 -3.66
C LYS A 331 14.44 22.29 -3.38
N GLU A 332 15.66 21.85 -3.56
CA GLU A 332 16.08 20.46 -3.30
C GLU A 332 16.29 20.19 -1.81
N ARG A 333 16.51 21.25 -0.99
CA ARG A 333 16.61 21.17 0.48
C ARG A 333 15.22 21.11 1.14
N GLN A 334 14.16 21.51 0.44
CA GLN A 334 12.77 21.57 0.95
C GLN A 334 12.00 20.25 0.90
N THR A 335 12.64 19.12 0.61
CA THR A 335 11.96 17.81 0.71
C THR A 335 11.57 17.52 2.16
N TYR A 336 10.50 16.76 2.37
CA TYR A 336 10.06 16.37 3.72
C TYR A 336 11.21 15.81 4.57
N THR A 337 12.03 14.92 4.01
CA THR A 337 13.16 14.32 4.72
C THR A 337 14.22 15.35 5.08
N CYS A 338 14.60 16.22 4.15
CA CYS A 338 15.61 17.24 4.41
C CYS A 338 15.16 18.24 5.49
N ARG A 339 13.89 18.66 5.47
CA ARG A 339 13.33 19.58 6.48
C ARG A 339 13.32 19.01 7.90
N ASN A 340 13.28 17.68 8.04
CA ASN A 340 13.30 17.00 9.33
C ASN A 340 14.73 16.58 9.78
N GLN A 341 15.76 17.09 9.11
CA GLN A 341 17.16 16.86 9.47
C GLN A 341 17.85 18.16 9.89
N THR A 342 18.73 18.08 10.88
CA THR A 342 19.52 19.23 11.34
C THR A 342 21.00 18.84 11.43
N PRO A 343 21.86 19.38 10.55
CA PRO A 343 21.53 20.17 9.35
C PRO A 343 20.80 19.33 8.27
N TRP A 344 20.16 19.99 7.30
CA TRP A 344 19.26 19.39 6.30
C TRP A 344 19.87 18.21 5.50
N PHE A 345 21.18 18.12 5.42
CA PHE A 345 21.93 17.09 4.70
C PHE A 345 22.38 15.91 5.59
N ARG A 346 22.09 15.92 6.89
CA ARG A 346 22.59 14.94 7.85
C ARG A 346 21.61 13.78 8.01
N TYR A 347 21.75 12.77 7.19
CA TYR A 347 20.95 11.55 7.32
C TYR A 347 21.54 10.53 8.30
N LEU A 348 20.72 9.65 8.85
CA LEU A 348 21.16 8.50 9.64
C LEU A 348 21.58 7.36 8.70
N PRO A 349 22.86 6.94 8.67
CA PRO A 349 23.30 5.90 7.74
C PRO A 349 22.72 4.54 8.13
N HIS A 350 22.35 3.76 7.11
CA HIS A 350 22.02 2.36 7.28
C HIS A 350 23.28 1.48 7.16
N PRO A 351 23.34 0.33 7.87
CA PRO A 351 24.42 -0.62 7.67
C PRO A 351 24.42 -1.16 6.24
N VAL A 352 25.60 -1.59 5.77
CA VAL A 352 25.72 -2.26 4.47
C VAL A 352 24.97 -3.59 4.51
N PRO A 353 24.00 -3.85 3.62
CA PRO A 353 23.26 -5.10 3.61
C PRO A 353 24.08 -6.25 3.04
N GLN A 354 23.82 -7.45 3.50
CA GLN A 354 24.41 -8.68 2.97
C GLN A 354 23.69 -9.17 1.70
N ILE A 355 22.36 -8.87 1.60
CA ILE A 355 21.56 -9.13 0.41
C ILE A 355 20.81 -7.85 0.04
N LEU A 356 20.76 -7.56 -1.27
CA LEU A 356 19.94 -6.52 -1.87
C LEU A 356 18.65 -7.15 -2.41
N PHE A 357 17.53 -6.52 -2.15
CA PHE A 357 16.20 -6.99 -2.52
C PHE A 357 15.41 -5.87 -3.22
N SER A 358 14.82 -6.14 -4.39
CA SER A 358 13.93 -5.17 -5.03
C SER A 358 12.56 -5.18 -4.35
N SER A 359 12.16 -4.06 -3.75
CA SER A 359 10.85 -3.97 -3.08
C SER A 359 9.68 -4.06 -4.06
N GLY A 360 9.87 -3.61 -5.30
CA GLY A 360 8.88 -3.66 -6.36
C GLY A 360 9.30 -4.59 -7.49
N PHE A 361 8.33 -5.32 -8.06
CA PHE A 361 8.53 -6.24 -9.19
C PHE A 361 7.26 -6.33 -10.06
N THR A 362 7.40 -6.90 -11.25
CA THR A 362 6.29 -7.13 -12.19
C THR A 362 6.05 -8.62 -12.40
N LYS A 363 6.50 -9.20 -13.52
CA LYS A 363 6.21 -10.60 -13.87
C LYS A 363 7.10 -11.68 -13.21
N PHE A 364 8.33 -11.33 -12.81
CA PHE A 364 9.35 -12.33 -12.45
C PHE A 364 9.72 -12.35 -10.97
N GLY A 365 8.86 -11.80 -10.12
CA GLY A 365 9.17 -11.68 -8.69
C GLY A 365 10.26 -10.64 -8.39
N PRO A 366 10.62 -10.47 -7.10
CA PRO A 366 11.66 -9.54 -6.69
C PRO A 366 13.05 -10.05 -7.07
N LYS A 367 13.96 -9.14 -7.46
CA LYS A 367 15.38 -9.46 -7.63
C LYS A 367 16.05 -9.55 -6.27
N VAL A 368 16.84 -10.60 -6.08
CA VAL A 368 17.55 -10.92 -4.84
C VAL A 368 19.02 -11.13 -5.18
N LEU A 369 19.91 -10.27 -4.68
CA LEU A 369 21.34 -10.34 -4.97
C LEU A 369 22.18 -10.38 -3.69
N VAL A 370 23.12 -11.32 -3.62
CA VAL A 370 24.17 -11.29 -2.59
C VAL A 370 25.09 -10.09 -2.88
N ASN A 371 25.38 -9.30 -1.88
CA ASN A 371 26.09 -8.01 -2.02
C ASN A 371 27.56 -8.10 -1.60
N PHE A 372 28.42 -8.50 -2.50
CA PHE A 372 29.89 -8.48 -2.29
C PHE A 372 30.54 -7.17 -2.74
N ALA A 373 29.78 -6.26 -3.37
CA ALA A 373 30.27 -4.92 -3.73
C ALA A 373 30.33 -3.97 -2.51
N GLY A 374 29.71 -4.33 -1.39
CA GLY A 374 29.59 -3.45 -0.24
C GLY A 374 28.70 -2.23 -0.49
N ALA A 375 27.75 -2.34 -1.40
CA ALA A 375 26.87 -1.23 -1.79
C ALA A 375 25.74 -1.02 -0.79
N HIS A 376 25.47 0.25 -0.45
CA HIS A 376 24.32 0.62 0.36
C HIS A 376 23.01 0.53 -0.43
N ALA A 377 21.95 0.06 0.22
CA ALA A 377 20.61 0.04 -0.34
C ALA A 377 19.93 1.41 -0.19
N VAL A 378 19.47 2.02 -1.28
CA VAL A 378 18.85 3.36 -1.31
C VAL A 378 17.51 3.30 -2.05
N GLY A 379 16.53 4.01 -1.54
CA GLY A 379 15.23 4.19 -2.17
C GLY A 379 14.43 2.90 -2.33
N SER A 380 14.24 2.43 -3.57
CA SER A 380 13.42 1.24 -3.88
C SER A 380 14.13 -0.10 -3.65
N VAL A 381 15.42 -0.09 -3.37
CA VAL A 381 16.21 -1.28 -3.03
C VAL A 381 16.25 -1.44 -1.52
N TRP A 382 15.89 -2.60 -1.01
CA TRP A 382 15.93 -2.91 0.41
C TRP A 382 17.16 -3.74 0.77
N GLY A 383 17.62 -3.59 1.99
CA GLY A 383 18.72 -4.36 2.54
C GLY A 383 18.24 -5.46 3.46
N ILE A 384 18.81 -6.66 3.33
CA ILE A 384 18.65 -7.75 4.30
C ILE A 384 19.94 -7.86 5.11
N HIS A 385 19.78 -7.90 6.41
CA HIS A 385 20.84 -7.83 7.41
C HIS A 385 20.73 -8.96 8.43
N ALA A 386 21.86 -9.34 9.03
CA ALA A 386 21.89 -10.21 10.21
C ALA A 386 23.04 -9.82 11.12
N LYS A 387 22.89 -10.13 12.40
CA LYS A 387 23.97 -9.94 13.39
C LYS A 387 25.12 -10.95 13.23
N ASN A 388 24.80 -12.17 12.80
CA ASN A 388 25.74 -13.28 12.68
C ASN A 388 25.97 -13.70 11.23
N LYS A 389 26.97 -14.55 11.01
CA LYS A 389 27.26 -15.12 9.69
C LYS A 389 26.03 -15.83 9.12
N LEU A 390 25.63 -15.44 7.90
CA LEU A 390 24.44 -15.97 7.23
C LEU A 390 24.81 -17.02 6.19
N PRO A 391 23.98 -18.05 6.01
CA PRO A 391 24.04 -18.92 4.84
C PRO A 391 23.45 -18.19 3.62
N LEU A 392 24.19 -17.20 3.08
CA LEU A 392 23.68 -16.24 2.08
C LEU A 392 23.07 -16.92 0.86
N ARG A 393 23.69 -17.99 0.35
CA ARG A 393 23.18 -18.72 -0.82
C ARG A 393 21.87 -19.45 -0.53
N ARG A 394 21.76 -20.07 0.67
CA ARG A 394 20.52 -20.76 1.09
C ARG A 394 19.39 -19.78 1.31
N LEU A 395 19.67 -18.66 1.96
CA LEU A 395 18.68 -17.60 2.13
C LEU A 395 18.25 -17.02 0.78
N GLN A 396 19.18 -16.79 -0.14
CA GLN A 396 18.87 -16.31 -1.48
C GLN A 396 17.99 -17.31 -2.24
N ALA A 397 18.33 -18.59 -2.21
CA ALA A 397 17.54 -19.66 -2.85
C ALA A 397 16.11 -19.67 -2.26
N HIS A 398 15.98 -19.69 -0.96
CA HIS A 398 14.68 -19.64 -0.28
C HIS A 398 13.84 -18.43 -0.70
N LEU A 399 14.44 -17.23 -0.80
CA LEU A 399 13.73 -16.03 -1.24
C LEU A 399 13.31 -16.09 -2.72
N LEU A 400 14.05 -16.80 -3.56
CA LEU A 400 13.74 -16.98 -4.99
C LEU A 400 12.68 -18.07 -5.24
N GLU A 401 12.53 -19.03 -4.32
CA GLU A 401 11.50 -20.08 -4.38
C GLU A 401 10.11 -19.57 -3.99
N ILE A 402 10.05 -18.46 -3.23
CA ILE A 402 8.77 -17.89 -2.81
C ILE A 402 8.05 -17.28 -4.01
N ASN A 403 6.82 -17.71 -4.24
CA ASN A 403 5.94 -17.07 -5.20
C ASN A 403 5.36 -15.77 -4.65
N PHE A 404 6.18 -14.72 -4.62
CA PHE A 404 5.73 -13.39 -4.21
C PHE A 404 4.60 -12.86 -5.10
N GLU A 405 4.48 -13.36 -6.31
CA GLU A 405 3.44 -12.92 -7.24
C GLU A 405 2.03 -13.24 -6.72
N GLU A 406 1.86 -14.39 -6.14
CA GLU A 406 0.58 -14.81 -5.55
C GLU A 406 0.36 -14.24 -4.15
N GLN A 407 1.43 -14.00 -3.39
CA GLN A 407 1.38 -13.64 -1.97
C GLN A 407 1.38 -12.15 -1.70
N VAL A 408 1.60 -11.30 -2.71
CA VAL A 408 1.70 -9.86 -2.57
C VAL A 408 0.61 -9.14 -3.35
N VAL A 409 -0.02 -8.19 -2.70
CA VAL A 409 -1.04 -7.33 -3.31
C VAL A 409 -0.39 -6.33 -4.26
N ALA A 410 -0.90 -6.22 -5.49
CA ALA A 410 -0.41 -5.23 -6.44
C ALA A 410 -0.75 -3.79 -5.99
N HIS A 411 0.25 -2.90 -6.00
CA HIS A 411 0.09 -1.48 -5.68
C HIS A 411 -0.41 -0.64 -6.86
N ALA A 412 -0.05 -1.06 -8.08
CA ALA A 412 -0.40 -0.37 -9.31
C ALA A 412 -0.42 -1.38 -10.47
N LYS A 413 -1.29 -1.16 -11.45
CA LYS A 413 -1.52 -2.00 -12.67
C LYS A 413 -0.81 -3.37 -12.70
N THR A 414 0.52 -3.36 -12.77
CA THR A 414 1.38 -4.54 -12.80
C THR A 414 2.47 -4.53 -11.73
N LEU A 415 2.66 -3.40 -11.01
CA LEU A 415 3.70 -3.28 -10.00
C LEU A 415 3.22 -3.86 -8.67
N LYS A 416 3.80 -4.97 -8.28
CA LYS A 416 3.66 -5.56 -6.95
C LYS A 416 4.78 -5.06 -6.05
N LYS A 417 4.49 -4.91 -4.78
CA LYS A 417 5.46 -4.43 -3.79
C LYS A 417 5.37 -5.25 -2.52
N VAL A 418 6.48 -5.81 -2.11
CA VAL A 418 6.63 -6.45 -0.79
C VAL A 418 6.80 -5.37 0.27
N GLU A 419 6.07 -5.41 1.37
CA GLU A 419 6.31 -4.52 2.50
C GLU A 419 7.42 -5.08 3.42
N VAL A 420 8.17 -4.19 4.11
CA VAL A 420 9.30 -4.61 4.98
C VAL A 420 8.87 -5.64 6.01
N LYS A 421 7.72 -5.43 6.65
CA LYS A 421 7.21 -6.38 7.66
C LYS A 421 6.78 -7.71 7.05
N GLN A 422 6.34 -7.74 5.79
CA GLN A 422 6.07 -8.99 5.06
C GLN A 422 7.37 -9.74 4.77
N LEU A 423 8.41 -9.02 4.32
CA LEU A 423 9.73 -9.62 4.12
C LEU A 423 10.29 -10.13 5.45
N ASN A 424 10.11 -9.42 6.56
CA ASN A 424 10.51 -9.90 7.89
C ASN A 424 9.79 -11.19 8.29
N ALA A 425 8.52 -11.36 7.95
CA ALA A 425 7.80 -12.61 8.19
C ALA A 425 8.43 -13.81 7.45
N VAL A 426 8.79 -13.60 6.18
CA VAL A 426 9.50 -14.60 5.37
C VAL A 426 10.87 -14.95 5.99
N LEU A 427 11.63 -13.93 6.39
CA LEU A 427 12.95 -14.12 7.00
C LEU A 427 12.87 -14.85 8.34
N ASN A 428 11.87 -14.57 9.16
CA ASN A 428 11.62 -15.29 10.40
C ASN A 428 11.26 -16.76 10.15
N GLY A 429 10.44 -17.04 9.15
CA GLY A 429 10.11 -18.41 8.71
C GLY A 429 11.33 -19.20 8.28
N PHE A 430 12.23 -18.59 7.50
CA PHE A 430 13.51 -19.20 7.12
C PHE A 430 14.36 -19.57 8.35
N VAL A 431 14.48 -18.67 9.33
CA VAL A 431 15.24 -18.95 10.57
C VAL A 431 14.67 -20.12 11.34
N GLU A 432 13.36 -20.25 11.42
CA GLU A 432 12.69 -21.37 12.08
C GLU A 432 12.92 -22.70 11.36
N GLN A 433 12.88 -22.68 10.02
CA GLN A 433 13.13 -23.85 9.19
C GLN A 433 14.59 -24.33 9.32
N GLU A 434 15.56 -23.41 9.31
CA GLU A 434 16.97 -23.73 9.54
C GLU A 434 17.21 -24.35 10.91
N ARG A 435 16.53 -23.89 11.96
CA ARG A 435 16.62 -24.48 13.31
C ARG A 435 16.07 -25.91 13.37
N LYS A 436 14.97 -26.19 12.67
CA LYS A 436 14.39 -27.55 12.59
C LYS A 436 15.31 -28.50 11.86
N ASN A 437 15.92 -28.05 10.76
CA ASN A 437 16.85 -28.85 9.97
C ASN A 437 18.16 -29.15 10.72
N GLY A 438 18.69 -28.15 11.45
CA GLY A 438 19.90 -28.34 12.30
C GLY A 438 19.69 -29.32 13.44
N ARG A 439 18.46 -29.45 13.98
CA ARG A 439 18.15 -30.45 15.04
C ARG A 439 17.98 -31.88 14.52
N LYS A 440 17.63 -32.05 13.21
CA LYS A 440 17.49 -33.36 12.58
C LYS A 440 18.85 -33.94 12.16
N GLY A 441 19.86 -33.14 11.94
CA GLY A 441 21.22 -33.57 11.57
C GLY A 441 22.17 -33.86 12.76
N SER A 442 21.69 -33.65 14.01
CA SER A 442 22.42 -33.94 15.24
C SER A 442 21.82 -35.11 16.04
N ARG A 443 21.02 -35.94 15.40
CA ARG A 443 20.53 -37.23 15.90
C ARG A 443 21.04 -38.35 14.97
#